data_4a474d273bb111c2b56380885346a7ff
#
_entry.id   4a474d273bb111c2b56380885346a7ff
#
_cell.length_a   1.000
_cell.length_b   1.000
_cell.length_c   1.000
_cell.angle_alpha   90.00
_cell.angle_beta   90.00
_cell.angle_gamma   90.00
#
_symmetry.space_group_name_H-M   'P 1'
#
loop_
_entity.id
_entity.type
_entity.pdbx_description
1 polymer ?
#
loop_
_entity_poly.entity_id
_entity_poly.type
_entity_poly.pdbx_seq_one_letter_code
_entity_poly.pdbx_strand_id
1 'polypeptide(L)'
;MVYGLTLLLLFAACGEDKPQPLSIQVVPAKQIGDTKGSEYANWDTVEFTGGGGVTYLVASEPLLTEWNIVACKIADGGSQTKIVAARLNAYGSKKMQEFSENTVNLKQPLGLKIGDRWANFNPLLNQVQDRIQLRGFTAAEAEQFQRDLADR
;
A
#
# COMPACT_ATOMS: atom_id res chain seq x y z
N MET A 1 5.93 67.52 14.30
CA MET A 1 6.48 66.26 13.75
C MET A 1 5.84 65.11 14.49
N VAL A 2 4.90 64.42 13.84
CA VAL A 2 4.18 63.29 14.42
C VAL A 2 4.63 62.05 13.64
N TYR A 3 5.39 61.17 14.28
CA TYR A 3 5.80 59.88 13.71
C TYR A 3 4.69 58.86 13.92
N GLY A 4 4.01 58.51 12.84
CA GLY A 4 3.05 57.42 12.81
C GLY A 4 3.75 56.07 12.80
N LEU A 5 3.60 55.30 13.87
CA LEU A 5 4.08 53.93 13.98
C LEU A 5 3.04 52.99 13.36
N THR A 6 3.30 52.55 12.13
CA THR A 6 2.44 51.57 11.45
C THR A 6 2.80 50.18 11.98
N LEU A 7 1.91 49.61 12.80
CA LEU A 7 2.01 48.25 13.33
C LEU A 7 1.55 47.26 12.23
N LEU A 8 2.49 46.59 11.61
CA LEU A 8 2.20 45.51 10.61
C LEU A 8 1.86 44.23 11.38
N LEU A 9 0.58 43.94 11.48
CA LEU A 9 0.08 42.63 11.99
C LEU A 9 0.31 41.57 10.92
N LEU A 10 1.35 40.76 11.08
CA LEU A 10 1.57 39.52 10.37
C LEU A 10 0.58 38.47 10.91
N PHE A 11 -0.51 38.25 10.19
CA PHE A 11 -1.33 37.09 10.39
C PHE A 11 -0.55 35.85 9.84
N ALA A 12 0.09 35.14 10.74
CA ALA A 12 0.54 33.77 10.45
C ALA A 12 -0.73 32.92 10.29
N ALA A 13 -1.15 32.65 9.06
CA ALA A 13 -2.12 31.63 8.75
C ALA A 13 -1.47 30.28 9.05
N CYS A 14 -1.68 29.76 10.27
CA CYS A 14 -1.48 28.33 10.55
C CYS A 14 -2.54 27.58 9.74
N GLY A 15 -2.21 27.24 8.50
CA GLY A 15 -2.92 26.21 7.80
C GLY A 15 -2.67 24.92 8.59
N GLU A 16 -3.69 24.36 9.22
CA GLU A 16 -3.64 22.98 9.69
C GLU A 16 -3.47 22.11 8.45
N ASP A 17 -2.23 21.67 8.19
CA ASP A 17 -1.95 20.63 7.21
C ASP A 17 -2.69 19.37 7.67
N LYS A 18 -3.84 19.12 7.07
CA LYS A 18 -4.52 17.83 7.28
C LYS A 18 -3.53 16.73 6.90
N PRO A 19 -3.27 15.77 7.79
CA PRO A 19 -2.36 14.69 7.48
C PRO A 19 -2.81 14.02 6.18
N GLN A 20 -1.88 13.84 5.26
CA GLN A 20 -2.16 13.17 3.99
C GLN A 20 -2.63 11.74 4.26
N PRO A 21 -3.68 11.25 3.57
CA PRO A 21 -4.12 9.88 3.70
C PRO A 21 -2.98 8.91 3.41
N LEU A 22 -2.96 7.79 4.13
CA LEU A 22 -1.95 6.77 3.94
C LEU A 22 -2.13 6.10 2.58
N SER A 23 -1.12 6.23 1.72
CA SER A 23 -1.11 5.56 0.41
C SER A 23 -0.78 4.08 0.57
N ILE A 24 -1.55 3.23 -0.09
CA ILE A 24 -1.36 1.78 -0.12
C ILE A 24 -1.39 1.31 -1.56
N GLN A 25 -0.44 0.45 -1.93
CA GLN A 25 -0.40 -0.20 -3.23
C GLN A 25 -0.13 -1.69 -3.06
N VAL A 26 -0.90 -2.52 -3.74
CA VAL A 26 -0.64 -3.95 -3.91
C VAL A 26 -0.20 -4.18 -5.34
N VAL A 27 1.02 -4.65 -5.52
CA VAL A 27 1.72 -4.67 -6.81
C VAL A 27 2.17 -6.10 -7.14
N PRO A 28 1.90 -6.61 -8.35
CA PRO A 28 2.49 -7.87 -8.79
C PRO A 28 4.01 -7.82 -8.75
N ALA A 29 4.62 -8.88 -8.25
CA ALA A 29 6.06 -8.99 -8.15
C ALA A 29 6.57 -10.36 -8.60
N LYS A 30 7.84 -10.40 -8.98
CA LYS A 30 8.58 -11.62 -9.30
C LYS A 30 9.93 -11.57 -8.61
N GLN A 31 10.38 -12.68 -8.07
CA GLN A 31 11.75 -12.76 -7.58
C GLN A 31 12.72 -12.76 -8.76
N ILE A 32 13.80 -11.99 -8.68
CA ILE A 32 14.88 -12.04 -9.68
C ILE A 32 15.49 -13.45 -9.68
N GLY A 33 15.58 -14.06 -10.83
CA GLY A 33 15.96 -15.45 -11.02
C GLY A 33 14.86 -16.28 -11.66
N ASP A 34 13.60 -15.94 -11.36
CA ASP A 34 12.41 -16.54 -12.00
C ASP A 34 11.97 -15.77 -13.25
N THR A 35 12.67 -14.70 -13.60
CA THR A 35 12.33 -13.78 -14.68
C THR A 35 13.08 -14.14 -15.94
N LYS A 36 12.40 -14.75 -16.90
CA LYS A 36 12.91 -14.99 -18.24
C LYS A 36 11.95 -14.33 -19.23
N GLY A 37 12.47 -13.38 -20.02
CA GLY A 37 11.72 -12.80 -21.12
C GLY A 37 11.58 -11.27 -21.08
N SER A 38 11.16 -10.71 -22.21
CA SER A 38 10.95 -9.28 -22.41
C SER A 38 9.70 -8.73 -21.72
N GLU A 39 8.84 -9.59 -21.20
CA GLU A 39 7.58 -9.21 -20.52
C GLU A 39 7.80 -8.38 -19.26
N TYR A 40 9.00 -8.46 -18.64
CA TYR A 40 9.37 -7.71 -17.44
C TYR A 40 10.24 -6.48 -17.74
N ALA A 41 10.42 -6.09 -19.00
CA ALA A 41 11.33 -5.00 -19.36
C ALA A 41 10.95 -3.65 -18.75
N ASN A 42 9.67 -3.45 -18.43
CA ASN A 42 9.15 -2.22 -17.82
C ASN A 42 8.89 -2.35 -16.31
N TRP A 43 9.38 -3.42 -15.68
CA TRP A 43 9.22 -3.61 -14.25
C TRP A 43 10.40 -3.00 -13.49
N ASP A 44 10.09 -2.40 -12.35
CA ASP A 44 11.11 -1.80 -11.49
C ASP A 44 11.78 -2.84 -10.59
N THR A 45 13.06 -2.63 -10.31
CA THR A 45 13.81 -3.48 -9.39
C THR A 45 13.72 -2.94 -7.96
N VAL A 46 13.36 -3.82 -7.02
CA VAL A 46 13.27 -3.51 -5.59
C VAL A 46 14.08 -4.50 -4.77
N GLU A 47 15.00 -4.00 -3.95
CA GLU A 47 15.71 -4.80 -2.95
C GLU A 47 14.94 -4.73 -1.63
N PHE A 48 14.42 -5.88 -1.17
CA PHE A 48 13.65 -5.98 0.06
C PHE A 48 14.51 -6.55 1.21
N THR A 49 14.95 -5.67 2.08
CA THR A 49 15.84 -6.01 3.21
C THR A 49 15.11 -6.76 4.33
N GLY A 50 13.80 -6.54 4.52
CA GLY A 50 12.99 -7.19 5.54
C GLY A 50 12.81 -8.71 5.34
N GLY A 51 13.13 -9.24 4.16
CA GLY A 51 13.03 -10.66 3.82
C GLY A 51 14.38 -11.33 3.61
N GLY A 52 15.48 -10.78 4.18
CA GLY A 52 16.82 -11.37 4.01
C GLY A 52 17.57 -10.91 2.75
N GLY A 53 17.23 -9.73 2.22
CA GLY A 53 17.93 -9.14 1.07
C GLY A 53 17.53 -9.75 -0.27
N VAL A 54 16.26 -10.12 -0.43
CA VAL A 54 15.72 -10.64 -1.69
C VAL A 54 15.41 -9.48 -2.64
N THR A 55 15.79 -9.64 -3.90
CA THR A 55 15.50 -8.67 -4.94
C THR A 55 14.29 -9.12 -5.76
N TYR A 56 13.35 -8.20 -5.95
CA TYR A 56 12.14 -8.40 -6.73
C TYR A 56 12.08 -7.47 -7.93
N LEU A 57 11.45 -7.93 -8.99
CA LEU A 57 10.89 -7.07 -10.02
C LEU A 57 9.43 -6.81 -9.65
N VAL A 58 9.00 -5.56 -9.73
CA VAL A 58 7.64 -5.12 -9.40
C VAL A 58 7.01 -4.44 -10.61
N ALA A 59 5.74 -4.73 -10.85
CA ALA A 59 5.01 -4.11 -11.95
C ALA A 59 4.89 -2.59 -11.72
N SER A 60 4.89 -1.81 -12.79
CA SER A 60 4.72 -0.35 -12.73
C SER A 60 3.32 0.07 -12.30
N GLU A 61 2.31 -0.76 -12.57
CA GLU A 61 0.92 -0.48 -12.21
C GLU A 61 0.44 -1.36 -11.04
N PRO A 62 -0.15 -0.77 -10.00
CA PRO A 62 -0.70 -1.53 -8.90
C PRO A 62 -2.00 -2.25 -9.29
N LEU A 63 -2.22 -3.43 -8.74
CA LEU A 63 -3.51 -4.12 -8.79
C LEU A 63 -4.55 -3.42 -7.93
N LEU A 64 -4.15 -3.02 -6.72
CA LEU A 64 -5.01 -2.33 -5.76
C LEU A 64 -4.30 -1.11 -5.22
N THR A 65 -5.10 -0.10 -4.90
CA THR A 65 -4.71 1.06 -4.11
C THR A 65 -5.62 1.20 -2.90
N GLU A 66 -5.33 2.14 -2.02
CA GLU A 66 -6.18 2.47 -0.87
C GLU A 66 -7.64 2.78 -1.26
N TRP A 67 -7.88 3.25 -2.49
CA TRP A 67 -9.21 3.59 -3.01
C TRP A 67 -10.07 2.36 -3.33
N ASN A 68 -9.46 1.19 -3.45
CA ASN A 68 -10.17 -0.06 -3.68
C ASN A 68 -10.65 -0.73 -2.38
N ILE A 69 -10.26 -0.19 -1.22
CA ILE A 69 -10.60 -0.73 0.10
C ILE A 69 -11.71 0.12 0.72
N VAL A 70 -12.80 -0.54 1.14
CA VAL A 70 -13.99 0.12 1.71
C VAL A 70 -14.18 -0.15 3.20
N ALA A 71 -13.55 -1.17 3.73
CA ALA A 71 -13.56 -1.47 5.15
C ALA A 71 -12.34 -2.31 5.53
N CYS A 72 -11.92 -2.24 6.77
CA CYS A 72 -10.86 -3.11 7.28
C CYS A 72 -11.04 -3.48 8.74
N LYS A 73 -10.39 -4.58 9.12
CA LYS A 73 -10.17 -4.98 10.52
C LYS A 73 -8.68 -5.17 10.75
N ILE A 74 -8.19 -4.73 11.90
CA ILE A 74 -6.80 -4.86 12.31
C ILE A 74 -6.67 -6.09 13.20
N ALA A 75 -5.66 -6.91 12.95
CA ALA A 75 -5.28 -8.06 13.75
C ALA A 75 -3.78 -8.07 14.01
N ASP A 76 -3.34 -8.83 15.01
CA ASP A 76 -1.91 -9.00 15.26
C ASP A 76 -1.27 -9.89 14.20
N GLY A 77 -0.14 -9.45 13.66
CA GLY A 77 0.61 -10.14 12.61
C GLY A 77 1.83 -10.90 13.10
N GLY A 78 2.10 -10.85 14.42
CA GLY A 78 3.35 -11.30 14.99
C GLY A 78 4.49 -10.29 14.78
N SER A 79 5.60 -10.45 15.52
CA SER A 79 6.81 -9.62 15.38
C SER A 79 6.57 -8.10 15.34
N GLN A 80 5.65 -7.60 16.16
CA GLN A 80 5.27 -6.17 16.24
C GLN A 80 4.60 -5.60 14.97
N THR A 81 4.21 -6.46 14.03
CA THR A 81 3.46 -6.04 12.85
C THR A 81 1.96 -6.29 12.98
N LYS A 82 1.18 -5.58 12.16
CA LYS A 82 -0.26 -5.75 12.07
C LYS A 82 -0.67 -6.32 10.73
N ILE A 83 -1.78 -7.04 10.75
CA ILE A 83 -2.49 -7.50 9.55
C ILE A 83 -3.71 -6.62 9.40
N VAL A 84 -3.91 -6.10 8.19
CA VAL A 84 -5.13 -5.43 7.80
C VAL A 84 -5.96 -6.39 6.94
N ALA A 85 -7.06 -6.89 7.49
CA ALA A 85 -8.04 -7.66 6.74
C ALA A 85 -8.96 -6.67 6.02
N ALA A 86 -8.74 -6.48 4.73
CA ALA A 86 -9.41 -5.49 3.90
C ALA A 86 -10.57 -6.08 3.12
N ARG A 87 -11.70 -5.35 3.04
CA ARG A 87 -12.80 -5.60 2.12
C ARG A 87 -12.69 -4.65 0.94
N LEU A 88 -12.79 -5.21 -0.25
CA LEU A 88 -12.65 -4.49 -1.50
C LEU A 88 -14.01 -3.94 -1.99
N ASN A 89 -13.95 -2.83 -2.72
CA ASN A 89 -15.08 -2.36 -3.52
C ASN A 89 -15.29 -3.26 -4.75
N ALA A 90 -16.36 -3.05 -5.49
CA ALA A 90 -16.69 -3.86 -6.67
C ALA A 90 -15.56 -3.87 -7.72
N TYR A 91 -14.92 -2.73 -7.95
CA TYR A 91 -13.82 -2.63 -8.91
C TYR A 91 -12.57 -3.40 -8.46
N GLY A 92 -12.14 -3.22 -7.20
CA GLY A 92 -11.02 -3.94 -6.61
C GLY A 92 -11.27 -5.44 -6.55
N SER A 93 -12.50 -5.85 -6.19
CA SER A 93 -12.91 -7.26 -6.19
C SER A 93 -12.78 -7.88 -7.58
N LYS A 94 -13.29 -7.20 -8.61
CA LYS A 94 -13.19 -7.67 -10.00
C LYS A 94 -11.73 -7.83 -10.44
N LYS A 95 -10.88 -6.85 -10.20
CA LYS A 95 -9.45 -6.92 -10.53
C LYS A 95 -8.76 -8.11 -9.84
N MET A 96 -9.03 -8.31 -8.56
CA MET A 96 -8.42 -9.41 -7.79
C MET A 96 -8.97 -10.77 -8.19
N GLN A 97 -10.25 -10.89 -8.53
CA GLN A 97 -10.84 -12.12 -9.09
C GLN A 97 -10.15 -12.49 -10.40
N GLU A 98 -10.13 -11.58 -11.37
CA GLU A 98 -9.49 -11.80 -12.68
C GLU A 98 -8.00 -12.16 -12.54
N PHE A 99 -7.27 -11.50 -11.65
CA PHE A 99 -5.87 -11.81 -11.37
C PHE A 99 -5.70 -13.20 -10.76
N SER A 100 -6.51 -13.56 -9.77
CA SER A 100 -6.37 -14.80 -9.00
C SER A 100 -7.00 -16.02 -9.68
N GLU A 101 -7.88 -15.84 -10.66
CA GLU A 101 -8.39 -16.91 -11.51
C GLU A 101 -7.31 -17.51 -12.41
N ASN A 102 -6.33 -16.69 -12.79
CA ASN A 102 -5.18 -17.19 -13.53
C ASN A 102 -4.23 -17.92 -12.56
N THR A 103 -4.19 -19.25 -12.68
CA THR A 103 -3.37 -20.11 -11.79
C THR A 103 -1.87 -19.81 -11.84
N VAL A 104 -1.38 -19.19 -12.92
CA VAL A 104 0.01 -18.75 -13.02
C VAL A 104 0.33 -17.64 -12.01
N ASN A 105 -0.67 -16.83 -11.66
CA ASN A 105 -0.52 -15.76 -10.68
C ASN A 105 -0.58 -16.25 -9.22
N LEU A 106 -1.14 -17.43 -8.97
CA LEU A 106 -1.13 -18.03 -7.64
C LEU A 106 0.30 -18.45 -7.27
N LYS A 107 0.66 -18.27 -6.00
CA LYS A 107 2.02 -18.47 -5.46
C LYS A 107 3.06 -17.45 -5.95
N GLN A 108 2.67 -16.51 -6.81
CA GLN A 108 3.52 -15.39 -7.15
C GLN A 108 3.45 -14.34 -6.04
N PRO A 109 4.58 -13.69 -5.69
CA PRO A 109 4.58 -12.65 -4.67
C PRO A 109 3.77 -11.43 -5.12
N LEU A 110 3.03 -10.86 -4.16
CA LEU A 110 2.46 -9.52 -4.25
C LEU A 110 3.23 -8.61 -3.30
N GLY A 111 3.78 -7.52 -3.81
CA GLY A 111 4.40 -6.49 -3.00
C GLY A 111 3.35 -5.58 -2.39
N LEU A 112 3.46 -5.32 -1.10
CA LEU A 112 2.68 -4.30 -0.40
C LEU A 112 3.56 -3.08 -0.16
N LYS A 113 3.20 -1.95 -0.74
CA LYS A 113 3.82 -0.65 -0.52
C LYS A 113 2.90 0.21 0.35
N ILE A 114 3.45 0.76 1.43
CA ILE A 114 2.75 1.65 2.38
C ILE A 114 3.53 2.96 2.42
N GLY A 115 2.93 4.05 1.93
CA GLY A 115 3.67 5.28 1.66
C GLY A 115 4.82 5.01 0.68
N ASP A 116 6.04 5.33 1.09
CA ASP A 116 7.25 5.08 0.30
C ASP A 116 7.98 3.77 0.66
N ARG A 117 7.44 3.01 1.61
CA ARG A 117 8.05 1.81 2.16
C ARG A 117 7.46 0.54 1.56
N TRP A 118 8.30 -0.39 1.11
CA TRP A 118 7.89 -1.77 0.86
C TRP A 118 7.73 -2.51 2.19
N ALA A 119 6.51 -2.88 2.51
CA ALA A 119 6.17 -3.49 3.78
C ALA A 119 6.37 -5.00 3.77
N ASN A 120 6.01 -5.65 2.68
CA ASN A 120 6.10 -7.10 2.57
C ASN A 120 5.96 -7.57 1.11
N PHE A 121 6.39 -8.82 0.87
CA PHE A 121 6.16 -9.55 -0.37
C PHE A 121 5.60 -10.93 -0.02
N ASN A 122 4.30 -11.09 -0.16
CA ASN A 122 3.60 -12.33 0.16
C ASN A 122 2.97 -12.96 -1.08
N PRO A 123 3.03 -14.28 -1.23
CA PRO A 123 2.35 -14.95 -2.30
C PRO A 123 0.84 -14.94 -2.09
N LEU A 124 0.11 -14.85 -3.19
CA LEU A 124 -1.32 -15.12 -3.23
C LEU A 124 -1.51 -16.64 -3.37
N LEU A 125 -2.15 -17.27 -2.37
CA LEU A 125 -2.28 -18.74 -2.32
C LEU A 125 -3.62 -19.24 -2.82
N ASN A 126 -4.64 -18.40 -2.79
CA ASN A 126 -6.01 -18.75 -3.16
C ASN A 126 -6.65 -17.66 -4.00
N GLN A 127 -7.73 -18.02 -4.70
CA GLN A 127 -8.56 -17.04 -5.38
C GLN A 127 -9.14 -16.02 -4.39
N VAL A 128 -9.14 -14.77 -4.80
CA VAL A 128 -9.69 -13.66 -4.03
C VAL A 128 -11.09 -13.35 -4.54
N GLN A 129 -12.05 -13.22 -3.64
CA GLN A 129 -13.38 -12.73 -3.95
C GLN A 129 -13.48 -11.23 -3.68
N ASP A 130 -13.77 -10.85 -2.45
CA ASP A 130 -13.95 -9.46 -2.02
C ASP A 130 -13.09 -9.07 -0.83
N ARG A 131 -12.23 -9.97 -0.34
CA ARG A 131 -11.39 -9.77 0.85
C ARG A 131 -9.96 -10.18 0.60
N ILE A 132 -9.05 -9.40 1.16
CA ILE A 132 -7.61 -9.66 1.11
C ILE A 132 -6.97 -9.35 2.47
N GLN A 133 -5.95 -10.12 2.83
CA GLN A 133 -5.13 -9.84 4.01
C GLN A 133 -3.83 -9.15 3.59
N LEU A 134 -3.61 -7.96 4.11
CA LEU A 134 -2.42 -7.17 3.90
C LEU A 134 -1.55 -7.23 5.15
N ARG A 135 -0.31 -7.69 5.03
CA ARG A 135 0.60 -7.94 6.15
C ARG A 135 1.79 -7.00 6.12
N GLY A 136 2.28 -6.61 7.30
CA GLY A 136 3.49 -5.80 7.41
C GLY A 136 3.24 -4.34 7.76
N PHE A 137 2.04 -4.00 8.23
CA PHE A 137 1.76 -2.68 8.79
C PHE A 137 2.44 -2.52 10.15
N THR A 138 2.92 -1.33 10.46
CA THR A 138 3.12 -0.92 11.84
C THR A 138 1.78 -0.66 12.52
N ALA A 139 1.75 -0.63 13.87
CA ALA A 139 0.52 -0.29 14.59
C ALA A 139 0.00 1.10 14.18
N ALA A 140 0.88 2.10 14.08
CA ALA A 140 0.52 3.47 13.70
C ALA A 140 -0.05 3.53 12.26
N GLU A 141 0.56 2.84 11.31
CA GLU A 141 0.07 2.77 9.92
C GLU A 141 -1.32 2.12 9.83
N ALA A 142 -1.53 1.02 10.54
CA ALA A 142 -2.82 0.32 10.54
C ALA A 142 -3.93 1.19 11.12
N GLU A 143 -3.67 1.88 12.24
CA GLU A 143 -4.61 2.79 12.87
C GLU A 143 -4.88 4.03 12.01
N GLN A 144 -3.86 4.60 11.38
CA GLN A 144 -4.03 5.71 10.44
C GLN A 144 -4.90 5.29 9.27
N PHE A 145 -4.62 4.15 8.66
CA PHE A 145 -5.41 3.64 7.55
C PHE A 145 -6.88 3.41 7.92
N GLN A 146 -7.15 2.88 9.13
CA GLN A 146 -8.51 2.70 9.63
C GLN A 146 -9.24 4.04 9.82
N ARG A 147 -8.55 5.06 10.33
CA ARG A 147 -9.10 6.43 10.43
C ARG A 147 -9.39 7.03 9.04
N ASP A 148 -8.44 6.91 8.12
CA ASP A 148 -8.59 7.43 6.76
C ASP A 148 -9.80 6.82 6.03
N LEU A 149 -10.07 5.53 6.28
CA LEU A 149 -11.26 4.85 5.74
C LEU A 149 -12.57 5.37 6.37
N ALA A 150 -12.57 5.68 7.65
CA ALA A 150 -13.75 6.20 8.36
C ALA A 150 -14.10 7.63 7.92
N ASP A 151 -13.11 8.39 7.43
CA ASP A 151 -13.26 9.79 7.00
C ASP A 151 -13.68 9.93 5.53
N ARG A 152 -13.83 8.82 4.81
CA ARG A 152 -14.29 8.77 3.39
C ARG A 152 -15.78 8.60 3.29
#